data_9885e45513f9a7ee560b96768bb84631
#
_entry.id   9885e45513f9a7ee560b96768bb84631
#
_cell.length_a   1.000
_cell.length_b   1.000
_cell.length_c   1.000
_cell.angle_alpha   90.00
_cell.angle_beta   90.00
_cell.angle_gamma   90.00
#
_symmetry.space_group_name_H-M   'P 1'
#
loop_
_entity.id
_entity.type
_entity.pdbx_description
1 polymer ?
#
loop_
_entity_poly.entity_id
_entity_poly.type
_entity_poly.pdbx_seq_one_letter_code
_entity_poly.pdbx_strand_id
1 'polypeptide(L)'
;MGIFSGIFKSRDAPTNRTAGSAYSFFLGQSAAGKRVNERSAMQTSAVYACVRVISESVASLPLHLYRYNKDGGKEKAIDHPLYHLLHDEPNPEMTAYSFFEVALTHLLLWGNSYSQIIRNGKGEVIGLYPLMPDRMTVDRDEKGHLYYEYMVSSDDAPTNKGSTVRLKPEDVLHVPGLSFDGLVGYSPIAMAKNAIGLGIAAEEYGSKFYANGAAPSGVLEHPGTLKDPSKVRESWTQTFGGSANSNKVAVLEEGMKYTPISINPSEAQFLETRKFQVTEICRIFRVPPHMVADLEKSSFSNIEQQSLEYVQYTLRPWLTRLEQAMARRLFTEEEKKTYFVKFNVDGLLRGDYQSRMNGYATARQNGWMSANDIRELENLDRIPAELGGDLYLINGNMTKLEDAGIFAADGTKNGEEDSDEGQEEVLELEEQESSEPGNKRRNRRMNT
;
A
#
# COMPACT_ATOMS: atom_id res chain seq x y z
N MET A 1 62.99 13.66 -5.33
CA MET A 1 61.97 14.54 -4.73
C MET A 1 60.70 14.37 -5.54
N GLY A 2 59.69 13.79 -4.93
CA GLY A 2 58.51 13.31 -5.63
C GLY A 2 57.53 14.39 -6.00
N ILE A 3 57.21 14.48 -7.28
CA ILE A 3 56.21 15.44 -7.87
C ILE A 3 54.77 14.86 -7.81
N PHE A 4 54.53 13.75 -7.12
CA PHE A 4 53.21 13.06 -7.11
C PHE A 4 52.47 13.06 -5.77
N SER A 5 52.85 13.84 -4.76
CA SER A 5 52.19 13.82 -3.45
C SER A 5 50.91 14.66 -3.34
N GLY A 6 50.43 15.28 -4.43
CA GLY A 6 49.30 16.20 -4.41
C GLY A 6 48.01 15.72 -5.09
N ILE A 7 48.00 14.51 -5.72
CA ILE A 7 46.89 14.10 -6.60
C ILE A 7 45.82 13.24 -5.90
N PHE A 8 46.12 12.67 -4.75
CA PHE A 8 45.14 11.88 -3.96
C PHE A 8 44.81 12.55 -2.65
N LYS A 9 44.10 13.68 -2.71
CA LYS A 9 43.27 14.06 -1.57
C LYS A 9 42.09 13.09 -1.56
N SER A 10 42.16 12.10 -0.66
CA SER A 10 40.99 11.32 -0.29
C SER A 10 39.90 12.31 0.11
N ARG A 11 38.82 12.40 -0.69
CA ARG A 11 37.63 13.11 -0.28
C ARG A 11 36.84 12.16 0.62
N ASP A 12 37.09 12.22 1.90
CA ASP A 12 36.47 11.33 2.88
C ASP A 12 34.96 11.60 3.04
N ALA A 13 34.45 12.68 2.50
CA ALA A 13 33.04 13.02 2.51
C ALA A 13 32.60 13.79 1.25
N PRO A 14 31.38 13.58 0.76
CA PRO A 14 30.82 14.33 -0.37
C PRO A 14 30.60 15.80 0.02
N THR A 15 30.94 16.71 -0.88
CA THR A 15 30.78 18.17 -0.69
C THR A 15 29.45 18.71 -1.22
N ASN A 16 28.63 17.86 -1.84
CA ASN A 16 27.36 18.28 -2.43
C ASN A 16 26.35 18.59 -1.33
N ARG A 17 25.82 19.81 -1.33
CA ARG A 17 24.69 20.18 -0.47
C ARG A 17 23.42 19.50 -0.95
N THR A 18 22.61 19.04 -0.01
CA THR A 18 21.32 18.39 -0.29
C THR A 18 20.18 19.42 -0.30
N ALA A 19 20.44 20.64 0.19
CA ALA A 19 19.41 21.64 0.41
C ALA A 19 18.82 22.25 -0.87
N GLY A 20 17.56 22.12 -1.00
CA GLY A 20 16.54 23.09 -1.34
C GLY A 20 16.39 23.54 -2.79
N SER A 21 17.39 23.67 -3.64
CA SER A 21 17.18 24.23 -4.98
C SER A 21 16.44 23.28 -5.93
N ALA A 22 16.58 21.95 -5.72
CA ALA A 22 15.81 20.96 -6.48
C ALA A 22 14.32 20.97 -6.11
N TYR A 23 13.97 21.35 -4.87
CA TYR A 23 12.58 21.42 -4.42
C TYR A 23 11.83 22.65 -4.93
N SER A 24 12.51 23.77 -5.19
CA SER A 24 11.87 24.99 -5.72
C SER A 24 11.21 24.75 -7.08
N PHE A 25 11.70 23.80 -7.85
CA PHE A 25 11.12 23.42 -9.15
C PHE A 25 9.70 22.85 -9.01
N PHE A 26 9.37 22.21 -7.88
CA PHE A 26 8.06 21.63 -7.63
C PHE A 26 7.09 22.56 -6.90
N LEU A 27 7.57 23.71 -6.42
CA LEU A 27 6.74 24.73 -5.80
C LEU A 27 5.94 25.50 -6.86
N GLY A 28 4.73 25.94 -6.50
CA GLY A 28 3.87 26.75 -7.35
C GLY A 28 2.52 26.10 -7.62
N GLN A 29 1.71 26.80 -8.41
CA GLN A 29 0.39 26.31 -8.81
C GLN A 29 0.49 25.18 -9.84
N SER A 30 -0.52 24.30 -9.86
CA SER A 30 -0.72 23.33 -10.92
C SER A 30 -1.10 24.02 -12.23
N ALA A 31 -0.99 23.33 -13.36
CA ALA A 31 -1.45 23.82 -14.66
C ALA A 31 -2.94 24.20 -14.66
N ALA A 32 -3.76 23.62 -13.77
CA ALA A 32 -5.16 23.97 -13.57
C ALA A 32 -5.36 25.20 -12.64
N GLY A 33 -4.29 25.93 -12.29
CA GLY A 33 -4.34 27.13 -11.43
C GLY A 33 -4.61 26.84 -9.95
N LYS A 34 -4.54 25.59 -9.51
CA LYS A 34 -4.78 25.18 -8.11
C LYS A 34 -3.47 25.05 -7.35
N ARG A 35 -3.47 25.51 -6.11
CA ARG A 35 -2.37 25.27 -5.18
C ARG A 35 -2.51 23.87 -4.62
N VAL A 36 -1.52 23.02 -4.89
CA VAL A 36 -1.47 21.64 -4.42
C VAL A 36 -0.34 21.53 -3.39
N ASN A 37 -0.70 21.07 -2.22
CA ASN A 37 0.20 20.66 -1.15
C ASN A 37 -0.33 19.39 -0.52
N GLU A 38 0.39 18.81 0.42
CA GLU A 38 0.06 17.55 1.07
C GLU A 38 -1.32 17.59 1.75
N ARG A 39 -1.65 18.72 2.40
CA ARG A 39 -2.95 18.90 3.08
C ARG A 39 -4.11 19.02 2.10
N SER A 40 -3.96 19.84 1.04
CA SER A 40 -5.00 20.00 0.02
C SER A 40 -5.17 18.71 -0.81
N ALA A 41 -4.09 17.98 -1.05
CA ALA A 41 -4.13 16.68 -1.74
C ALA A 41 -4.92 15.63 -0.94
N MET A 42 -4.73 15.59 0.38
CA MET A 42 -5.49 14.68 1.28
C MET A 42 -6.99 14.98 1.36
N GLN A 43 -7.43 16.17 0.94
CA GLN A 43 -8.87 16.47 0.80
C GLN A 43 -9.48 15.83 -0.45
N THR A 44 -8.66 15.41 -1.41
CA THR A 44 -9.12 14.67 -2.60
C THR A 44 -9.36 13.22 -2.23
N SER A 45 -10.58 12.73 -2.44
CA SER A 45 -11.02 11.38 -2.03
C SER A 45 -10.10 10.26 -2.54
N ALA A 46 -9.66 10.33 -3.79
CA ALA A 46 -8.78 9.32 -4.39
C ALA A 46 -7.37 9.31 -3.77
N VAL A 47 -6.80 10.49 -3.46
CA VAL A 47 -5.50 10.58 -2.78
C VAL A 47 -5.61 10.00 -1.37
N TYR A 48 -6.63 10.43 -0.61
CA TYR A 48 -6.89 9.92 0.73
C TYR A 48 -7.04 8.41 0.74
N ALA A 49 -7.83 7.86 -0.18
CA ALA A 49 -8.05 6.42 -0.29
C ALA A 49 -6.75 5.66 -0.60
N CYS A 50 -5.95 6.13 -1.56
CA CYS A 50 -4.67 5.49 -1.89
C CYS A 50 -3.66 5.53 -0.75
N VAL A 51 -3.51 6.69 -0.09
CA VAL A 51 -2.61 6.84 1.07
C VAL A 51 -3.06 5.91 2.19
N ARG A 52 -4.35 5.91 2.50
CA ARG A 52 -4.95 5.07 3.53
C ARG A 52 -4.73 3.58 3.25
N VAL A 53 -5.05 3.11 2.05
CA VAL A 53 -4.89 1.69 1.67
C VAL A 53 -3.44 1.23 1.85
N ILE A 54 -2.46 2.02 1.41
CA ILE A 54 -1.04 1.61 1.54
C ILE A 54 -0.58 1.67 3.00
N SER A 55 -0.89 2.75 3.73
CA SER A 55 -0.41 2.91 5.10
C SER A 55 -1.03 1.87 6.05
N GLU A 56 -2.35 1.64 5.96
CA GLU A 56 -3.03 0.59 6.75
C GLU A 56 -2.54 -0.82 6.37
N SER A 57 -2.32 -1.09 5.07
CA SER A 57 -1.78 -2.39 4.64
C SER A 57 -0.42 -2.69 5.26
N VAL A 58 0.50 -1.73 5.26
CA VAL A 58 1.83 -1.93 5.87
C VAL A 58 1.75 -1.96 7.39
N ALA A 59 0.97 -1.07 8.00
CA ALA A 59 0.81 -1.00 9.45
C ALA A 59 0.21 -2.28 10.05
N SER A 60 -0.64 -2.98 9.30
CA SER A 60 -1.25 -4.25 9.72
C SER A 60 -0.29 -5.45 9.65
N LEU A 61 0.88 -5.31 9.01
CA LEU A 61 1.84 -6.41 8.90
C LEU A 61 2.67 -6.55 10.18
N PRO A 62 2.74 -7.74 10.77
CA PRO A 62 3.64 -7.97 11.89
C PRO A 62 5.10 -7.79 11.47
N LEU A 63 5.84 -6.94 12.17
CA LEU A 63 7.28 -6.82 12.02
C LEU A 63 7.97 -7.68 13.06
N HIS A 64 8.80 -8.60 12.61
CA HIS A 64 9.57 -9.46 13.49
C HIS A 64 11.07 -9.18 13.37
N LEU A 65 11.74 -9.28 14.51
CA LEU A 65 13.19 -9.34 14.60
C LEU A 65 13.60 -10.81 14.59
N TYR A 66 14.53 -11.15 13.70
CA TYR A 66 15.08 -12.49 13.53
C TYR A 66 16.56 -12.53 13.86
N ARG A 67 17.00 -13.67 14.39
CA ARG A 67 18.41 -14.01 14.57
C ARG A 67 18.79 -15.15 13.64
N TYR A 68 19.96 -15.06 13.00
CA TYR A 68 20.53 -16.17 12.23
C TYR A 68 21.09 -17.22 13.18
N ASN A 69 20.72 -18.47 12.97
CA ASN A 69 21.28 -19.60 13.70
C ASN A 69 22.60 -20.05 13.06
N LYS A 70 23.45 -20.70 13.84
CA LYS A 70 24.76 -21.22 13.38
C LYS A 70 24.63 -22.22 12.25
N ASP A 71 23.50 -22.92 12.16
CA ASP A 71 23.19 -23.96 11.21
C ASP A 71 22.51 -23.43 9.91
N GLY A 72 22.49 -22.10 9.72
CA GLY A 72 21.93 -21.46 8.52
C GLY A 72 20.43 -21.20 8.57
N GLY A 73 19.74 -21.56 9.67
CA GLY A 73 18.35 -21.21 9.92
C GLY A 73 18.17 -19.81 10.49
N LYS A 74 16.92 -19.44 10.78
CA LYS A 74 16.55 -18.20 11.47
C LYS A 74 15.51 -18.49 12.54
N GLU A 75 15.54 -17.73 13.61
CA GLU A 75 14.53 -17.77 14.68
C GLU A 75 14.10 -16.37 15.07
N LYS A 76 12.90 -16.20 15.65
CA LYS A 76 12.43 -14.92 16.19
C LYS A 76 13.25 -14.58 17.45
N ALA A 77 13.88 -13.42 17.46
CA ALA A 77 14.69 -12.94 18.60
C ALA A 77 13.81 -12.15 19.58
N ILE A 78 12.88 -12.83 20.22
CA ILE A 78 11.89 -12.22 21.15
C ILE A 78 12.57 -11.63 22.38
N ASP A 79 13.72 -12.19 22.76
CA ASP A 79 14.55 -11.78 23.89
C ASP A 79 15.32 -10.47 23.65
N HIS A 80 15.39 -9.99 22.42
CA HIS A 80 16.11 -8.77 22.07
C HIS A 80 15.29 -7.52 22.41
N PRO A 81 15.87 -6.46 23.03
CA PRO A 81 15.14 -5.24 23.42
C PRO A 81 14.38 -4.57 22.28
N LEU A 82 14.93 -4.58 21.05
CA LEU A 82 14.28 -4.02 19.87
C LEU A 82 13.04 -4.81 19.42
N TYR A 83 12.85 -6.07 19.86
CA TYR A 83 11.70 -6.86 19.44
C TYR A 83 10.40 -6.20 19.87
N HIS A 84 10.26 -5.96 21.17
CA HIS A 84 9.06 -5.33 21.72
C HIS A 84 8.85 -3.91 21.17
N LEU A 85 9.94 -3.13 21.07
CA LEU A 85 9.89 -1.77 20.56
C LEU A 85 9.40 -1.70 19.10
N LEU A 86 9.78 -2.65 18.25
CA LEU A 86 9.39 -2.63 16.84
C LEU A 86 8.08 -3.38 16.57
N HIS A 87 7.76 -4.38 17.39
CA HIS A 87 6.59 -5.23 17.20
C HIS A 87 5.34 -4.68 17.88
N ASP A 88 5.49 -4.13 19.10
CA ASP A 88 4.36 -3.77 19.95
C ASP A 88 4.25 -2.25 20.15
N GLU A 89 5.24 -1.63 20.80
CA GLU A 89 5.21 -0.24 21.27
C GLU A 89 6.52 0.49 20.98
N PRO A 90 6.62 1.24 19.89
CA PRO A 90 7.80 2.06 19.56
C PRO A 90 8.08 3.17 20.57
N ASN A 91 7.05 3.63 21.27
CA ASN A 91 7.11 4.60 22.37
C ASN A 91 5.82 4.51 23.21
N PRO A 92 5.78 5.14 24.41
CA PRO A 92 4.60 5.06 25.29
C PRO A 92 3.32 5.74 24.77
N GLU A 93 3.41 6.48 23.65
CA GLU A 93 2.29 7.26 23.12
C GLU A 93 1.56 6.55 21.98
N MET A 94 2.18 5.54 21.35
CA MET A 94 1.61 4.89 20.18
C MET A 94 2.04 3.43 20.03
N THR A 95 1.13 2.63 19.46
CA THR A 95 1.39 1.26 19.06
C THR A 95 2.27 1.19 17.81
N ALA A 96 2.86 0.03 17.53
CA ALA A 96 3.59 -0.22 16.29
C ALA A 96 2.73 0.04 15.05
N TYR A 97 1.43 -0.33 15.09
CA TYR A 97 0.49 -0.02 14.01
C TYR A 97 0.45 1.47 13.70
N SER A 98 0.16 2.31 14.70
CA SER A 98 0.07 3.76 14.51
C SER A 98 1.40 4.36 14.05
N PHE A 99 2.52 3.86 14.55
CA PHE A 99 3.86 4.30 14.13
C PHE A 99 4.13 4.04 12.66
N PHE A 100 3.88 2.83 12.17
CA PHE A 100 4.10 2.49 10.77
C PHE A 100 3.08 3.14 9.84
N GLU A 101 1.83 3.31 10.27
CA GLU A 101 0.82 4.09 9.54
C GLU A 101 1.28 5.54 9.31
N VAL A 102 1.76 6.21 10.36
CA VAL A 102 2.33 7.57 10.27
C VAL A 102 3.56 7.58 9.38
N ALA A 103 4.49 6.62 9.54
CA ALA A 103 5.70 6.55 8.73
C ALA A 103 5.39 6.43 7.23
N LEU A 104 4.43 5.57 6.86
CA LEU A 104 3.98 5.43 5.47
C LEU A 104 3.24 6.67 4.98
N THR A 105 2.38 7.27 5.79
CA THR A 105 1.68 8.52 5.46
C THR A 105 2.69 9.63 5.14
N HIS A 106 3.74 9.76 5.95
CA HIS A 106 4.82 10.72 5.70
C HIS A 106 5.56 10.43 4.37
N LEU A 107 5.89 9.17 4.11
CA LEU A 107 6.53 8.75 2.86
C LEU A 107 5.67 9.05 1.62
N LEU A 108 4.37 8.77 1.70
CA LEU A 108 3.44 8.94 0.58
C LEU A 108 3.08 10.40 0.32
N LEU A 109 3.16 11.26 1.32
CA LEU A 109 2.85 12.68 1.17
C LEU A 109 4.11 13.51 0.92
N TRP A 110 5.13 13.39 1.77
CA TRP A 110 6.34 14.21 1.70
C TRP A 110 7.55 13.51 1.07
N GLY A 111 7.42 12.21 0.78
CA GLY A 111 8.51 11.42 0.21
C GLY A 111 9.62 11.03 1.21
N ASN A 112 9.46 11.38 2.47
CA ASN A 112 10.41 11.07 3.53
C ASN A 112 9.67 10.76 4.82
N SER A 113 10.18 9.82 5.60
CA SER A 113 9.75 9.60 6.99
C SER A 113 10.95 9.75 7.90
N TYR A 114 10.76 10.49 8.98
CA TYR A 114 11.76 10.74 10.01
C TYR A 114 11.22 10.34 11.37
N SER A 115 12.06 9.67 12.16
CA SER A 115 11.76 9.43 13.57
C SER A 115 13.01 9.69 14.40
N GLN A 116 12.85 10.36 15.52
CA GLN A 116 13.92 10.54 16.49
C GLN A 116 14.17 9.21 17.23
N ILE A 117 15.41 8.81 17.33
CA ILE A 117 15.85 7.63 18.06
C ILE A 117 16.28 8.07 19.44
N ILE A 118 15.60 7.60 20.47
CA ILE A 118 15.98 7.84 21.86
C ILE A 118 16.78 6.65 22.36
N ARG A 119 17.95 6.94 22.97
CA ARG A 119 18.84 5.91 23.49
C ARG A 119 19.05 6.13 25.00
N ASN A 120 19.24 5.03 25.72
CA ASN A 120 19.63 5.08 27.14
C ASN A 120 21.15 5.34 27.28
N GLY A 121 21.62 5.45 28.54
CA GLY A 121 23.04 5.68 28.84
C GLY A 121 23.98 4.54 28.39
N LYS A 122 23.46 3.38 28.00
CA LYS A 122 24.21 2.24 27.42
C LYS A 122 24.23 2.26 25.90
N GLY A 123 23.52 3.20 25.27
CA GLY A 123 23.38 3.28 23.81
C GLY A 123 22.26 2.42 23.22
N GLU A 124 21.49 1.69 24.05
CA GLU A 124 20.36 0.89 23.60
C GLU A 124 19.18 1.78 23.19
N VAL A 125 18.47 1.44 22.12
CA VAL A 125 17.30 2.18 21.67
C VAL A 125 16.13 1.88 22.60
N ILE A 126 15.53 2.94 23.14
CA ILE A 126 14.40 2.85 24.09
C ILE A 126 13.13 3.54 23.56
N GLY A 127 13.20 4.22 22.42
CA GLY A 127 12.02 4.84 21.84
C GLY A 127 12.27 5.39 20.43
N LEU A 128 11.20 5.41 19.64
CA LEU A 128 11.14 6.00 18.30
C LEU A 128 9.96 6.98 18.24
N TYR A 129 10.24 8.24 17.98
CA TYR A 129 9.23 9.30 17.92
C TYR A 129 9.16 9.90 16.52
N PRO A 130 8.03 9.83 15.80
CA PRO A 130 7.88 10.42 14.48
C PRO A 130 8.09 11.94 14.50
N LEU A 131 8.82 12.44 13.50
CA LEU A 131 9.06 13.87 13.29
C LEU A 131 8.37 14.30 11.98
N MET A 132 7.73 15.48 12.01
CA MET A 132 7.03 16.01 10.83
C MET A 132 8.00 16.33 9.71
N PRO A 133 7.82 15.77 8.49
CA PRO A 133 8.76 15.96 7.40
C PRO A 133 8.82 17.40 6.86
N ASP A 134 7.72 18.16 6.95
CA ASP A 134 7.66 19.56 6.53
C ASP A 134 8.48 20.51 7.41
N ARG A 135 8.94 20.02 8.57
CA ARG A 135 9.78 20.75 9.54
C ARG A 135 11.23 20.24 9.56
N MET A 136 11.56 19.28 8.72
CA MET A 136 12.88 18.65 8.68
C MET A 136 13.69 19.14 7.49
N THR A 137 14.90 19.60 7.75
CA THR A 137 15.90 19.91 6.72
C THR A 137 17.06 18.94 6.85
N VAL A 138 17.51 18.41 5.73
CA VAL A 138 18.67 17.52 5.64
C VAL A 138 19.74 18.22 4.84
N ASP A 139 20.92 18.45 5.42
CA ASP A 139 22.01 19.13 4.74
C ASP A 139 23.38 18.60 5.20
N ARG A 140 24.44 19.15 4.65
CA ARG A 140 25.83 18.82 5.00
C ARG A 140 26.54 20.06 5.55
N ASP A 141 27.37 19.83 6.57
CA ASP A 141 28.24 20.85 7.12
C ASP A 141 29.40 21.18 6.16
N GLU A 142 30.23 22.15 6.52
CA GLU A 142 31.40 22.55 5.73
C GLU A 142 32.42 21.41 5.52
N LYS A 143 32.41 20.43 6.39
CA LYS A 143 33.26 19.22 6.31
C LYS A 143 32.63 18.08 5.49
N GLY A 144 31.39 18.28 5.01
CA GLY A 144 30.62 17.29 4.26
C GLY A 144 29.89 16.28 5.13
N HIS A 145 29.85 16.42 6.44
CA HIS A 145 29.08 15.53 7.32
C HIS A 145 27.60 15.85 7.22
N LEU A 146 26.78 14.81 7.06
CA LEU A 146 25.33 14.92 7.02
C LEU A 146 24.79 15.31 8.41
N TYR A 147 23.81 16.21 8.45
CA TYR A 147 23.06 16.55 9.65
C TYR A 147 21.60 16.79 9.34
N TYR A 148 20.77 16.78 10.36
CA TYR A 148 19.33 17.04 10.30
C TYR A 148 19.02 18.26 11.16
N GLU A 149 18.20 19.17 10.64
CA GLU A 149 17.69 20.33 11.38
C GLU A 149 16.17 20.22 11.48
N TYR A 150 15.67 20.16 12.69
CA TYR A 150 14.24 20.09 12.97
C TYR A 150 13.75 21.41 13.57
N MET A 151 12.74 22.00 12.93
CA MET A 151 12.07 23.21 13.41
C MET A 151 11.02 22.83 14.45
N VAL A 152 11.26 23.17 15.70
CA VAL A 152 10.32 22.93 16.81
C VAL A 152 9.16 23.90 16.72
N SER A 153 7.92 23.41 16.68
CA SER A 153 6.72 24.23 16.70
C SER A 153 6.41 24.74 18.10
N SER A 154 5.64 25.83 18.16
CA SER A 154 5.07 26.30 19.43
C SER A 154 4.18 25.28 20.14
N ASP A 155 3.63 24.33 19.37
CA ASP A 155 2.74 23.30 19.87
C ASP A 155 3.52 22.13 20.47
N ASP A 156 4.75 21.86 19.97
CA ASP A 156 5.61 20.77 20.44
C ASP A 156 6.38 21.15 21.73
N ALA A 157 6.71 22.43 21.92
CA ALA A 157 7.40 22.92 23.11
C ALA A 157 7.08 24.41 23.38
N PRO A 158 6.22 24.73 24.31
CA PRO A 158 5.82 26.10 24.64
C PRO A 158 6.97 27.03 24.99
N THR A 159 8.08 26.48 25.49
CA THR A 159 9.27 27.24 25.93
C THR A 159 10.28 27.52 24.80
N ASN A 160 10.23 26.80 23.67
CA ASN A 160 11.22 26.85 22.59
C ASN A 160 10.60 27.24 21.24
N LYS A 161 9.71 28.21 21.23
CA LYS A 161 9.01 28.65 20.00
C LYS A 161 10.01 29.04 18.89
N GLY A 162 9.94 28.31 17.76
CA GLY A 162 10.73 28.63 16.56
C GLY A 162 12.21 28.32 16.67
N SER A 163 12.63 27.51 17.67
CA SER A 163 14.03 27.08 17.75
C SER A 163 14.25 25.91 16.77
N THR A 164 15.43 25.92 16.16
CA THR A 164 15.88 24.79 15.33
C THR A 164 16.79 23.90 16.18
N VAL A 165 16.50 22.61 16.18
CA VAL A 165 17.32 21.60 16.87
C VAL A 165 18.11 20.83 15.82
N ARG A 166 19.42 20.77 16.01
CA ARG A 166 20.30 19.98 15.14
C ARG A 166 20.43 18.56 15.70
N LEU A 167 20.05 17.58 14.89
CA LEU A 167 20.11 16.15 15.22
C LEU A 167 21.26 15.52 14.43
N LYS A 168 21.92 14.56 15.06
CA LYS A 168 22.95 13.77 14.40
C LYS A 168 22.32 12.65 13.58
N PRO A 169 23.03 12.16 12.54
CA PRO A 169 22.51 11.06 11.71
C PRO A 169 22.22 9.76 12.48
N GLU A 170 22.93 9.51 13.57
CA GLU A 170 22.73 8.36 14.43
C GLU A 170 21.43 8.43 15.25
N ASP A 171 20.93 9.66 15.49
CA ASP A 171 19.73 9.91 16.30
C ASP A 171 18.46 10.06 15.45
N VAL A 172 18.56 9.84 14.14
CA VAL A 172 17.42 9.93 13.23
C VAL A 172 17.27 8.66 12.40
N LEU A 173 16.14 8.00 12.54
CA LEU A 173 15.68 6.99 11.61
C LEU A 173 15.04 7.70 10.42
N HIS A 174 15.80 7.85 9.34
CA HIS A 174 15.36 8.44 8.10
C HIS A 174 15.13 7.36 7.05
N VAL A 175 13.90 7.33 6.52
CA VAL A 175 13.49 6.48 5.40
C VAL A 175 13.18 7.39 4.21
N PRO A 176 14.05 7.48 3.20
CA PRO A 176 13.77 8.25 1.99
C PRO A 176 12.94 7.45 1.00
N GLY A 177 12.05 8.14 0.30
CA GLY A 177 11.33 7.65 -0.88
C GLY A 177 12.20 7.62 -2.13
N LEU A 178 11.57 7.78 -3.30
CA LEU A 178 12.28 7.95 -4.56
C LEU A 178 12.98 9.30 -4.58
N SER A 179 14.27 9.32 -4.97
CA SER A 179 15.08 10.52 -5.01
C SER A 179 16.10 10.47 -6.14
N PHE A 180 16.68 11.62 -6.50
CA PHE A 180 17.80 11.68 -7.47
C PHE A 180 19.17 11.48 -6.81
N ASP A 181 19.32 11.84 -5.54
CA ASP A 181 20.58 11.78 -4.80
C ASP A 181 20.70 10.58 -3.83
N GLY A 182 19.59 9.85 -3.62
CA GLY A 182 19.53 8.75 -2.66
C GLY A 182 19.47 9.19 -1.20
N LEU A 183 19.43 10.49 -0.92
CA LEU A 183 19.44 11.04 0.45
C LEU A 183 18.07 11.56 0.87
N VAL A 184 17.45 12.38 0.03
CA VAL A 184 16.16 13.01 0.33
C VAL A 184 15.15 12.65 -0.75
N GLY A 185 14.06 11.98 -0.34
CA GLY A 185 12.98 11.57 -1.23
C GLY A 185 12.15 12.75 -1.72
N TYR A 186 11.63 12.66 -2.93
CA TYR A 186 10.69 13.63 -3.48
C TYR A 186 9.27 13.36 -3.00
N SER A 187 8.53 14.44 -2.69
CA SER A 187 7.10 14.35 -2.39
C SER A 187 6.34 13.78 -3.60
N PRO A 188 5.66 12.63 -3.48
CA PRO A 188 4.79 12.12 -4.54
C PRO A 188 3.69 13.11 -4.92
N ILE A 189 3.21 13.91 -3.95
CA ILE A 189 2.22 14.96 -4.17
C ILE A 189 2.78 16.06 -5.06
N ALA A 190 4.00 16.51 -4.78
CA ALA A 190 4.65 17.54 -5.60
C ALA A 190 4.92 17.05 -7.03
N MET A 191 5.32 15.79 -7.19
CA MET A 191 5.53 15.17 -8.50
C MET A 191 4.23 15.05 -9.30
N ALA A 192 3.13 14.75 -8.64
CA ALA A 192 1.80 14.56 -9.24
C ALA A 192 0.92 15.81 -9.21
N LYS A 193 1.46 17.00 -8.89
CA LYS A 193 0.69 18.21 -8.62
C LYS A 193 -0.29 18.59 -9.74
N ASN A 194 0.04 18.34 -11.01
CA ASN A 194 -0.84 18.67 -12.11
C ASN A 194 -2.06 17.74 -12.19
N ALA A 195 -1.87 16.44 -11.99
CA ALA A 195 -2.97 15.48 -11.95
C ALA A 195 -3.88 15.75 -10.74
N ILE A 196 -3.32 15.91 -9.56
CA ILE A 196 -4.07 16.23 -8.34
C ILE A 196 -4.78 17.58 -8.47
N GLY A 197 -4.10 18.60 -9.00
CA GLY A 197 -4.67 19.92 -9.20
C GLY A 197 -5.84 19.94 -10.21
N LEU A 198 -5.78 19.10 -11.23
CA LEU A 198 -6.91 18.91 -12.15
C LEU A 198 -8.08 18.23 -11.44
N GLY A 199 -7.84 17.23 -10.60
CA GLY A 199 -8.85 16.60 -9.76
C GLY A 199 -9.57 17.60 -8.85
N ILE A 200 -8.80 18.42 -8.12
CA ILE A 200 -9.33 19.49 -7.26
C ILE A 200 -10.18 20.49 -8.08
N ALA A 201 -9.69 20.89 -9.25
CA ALA A 201 -10.42 21.82 -10.12
C ALA A 201 -11.75 21.23 -10.62
N ALA A 202 -11.75 19.94 -10.97
CA ALA A 202 -12.96 19.23 -11.39
C ALA A 202 -13.98 19.11 -10.23
N GLU A 203 -13.54 18.77 -9.03
CA GLU A 203 -14.42 18.73 -7.85
C GLU A 203 -15.03 20.10 -7.53
N GLU A 204 -14.21 21.13 -7.59
CA GLU A 204 -14.69 22.50 -7.33
C GLU A 204 -15.68 22.98 -8.42
N TYR A 205 -15.42 22.66 -9.67
CA TYR A 205 -16.35 22.94 -10.77
C TYR A 205 -17.69 22.24 -10.54
N GLY A 206 -17.66 20.93 -10.26
CA GLY A 206 -18.87 20.16 -9.96
C GLY A 206 -19.63 20.71 -8.76
N SER A 207 -18.92 21.01 -7.67
CA SER A 207 -19.52 21.58 -6.46
C SER A 207 -20.21 22.92 -6.74
N LYS A 208 -19.58 23.82 -7.49
CA LYS A 208 -20.17 25.10 -7.87
C LYS A 208 -21.37 24.92 -8.79
N PHE A 209 -21.30 23.98 -9.73
CA PHE A 209 -22.40 23.68 -10.63
C PHE A 209 -23.63 23.19 -9.87
N TYR A 210 -23.48 22.25 -8.95
CA TYR A 210 -24.57 21.75 -8.10
C TYR A 210 -25.04 22.79 -7.10
N ALA A 211 -24.14 23.58 -6.50
CA ALA A 211 -24.51 24.65 -5.58
C ALA A 211 -25.37 25.73 -6.25
N ASN A 212 -25.17 25.96 -7.55
CA ASN A 212 -25.96 26.89 -8.34
C ASN A 212 -27.27 26.25 -8.89
N GLY A 213 -27.70 25.10 -8.37
CA GLY A 213 -28.93 24.42 -8.77
C GLY A 213 -28.84 23.66 -10.06
N ALA A 214 -27.62 23.29 -10.49
CA ALA A 214 -27.33 22.62 -11.76
C ALA A 214 -27.86 23.40 -13.00
N ALA A 215 -28.11 24.70 -12.82
CA ALA A 215 -28.51 25.57 -13.93
C ALA A 215 -27.25 26.05 -14.70
N PRO A 216 -27.22 25.92 -16.01
CA PRO A 216 -26.13 26.45 -16.80
C PRO A 216 -26.10 27.99 -16.67
N SER A 217 -24.89 28.56 -16.73
CA SER A 217 -24.71 30.00 -16.84
C SER A 217 -25.37 30.49 -18.12
N GLY A 218 -26.03 31.62 -18.08
CA GLY A 218 -26.72 32.17 -19.24
C GLY A 218 -26.72 33.68 -19.25
N VAL A 219 -27.16 34.22 -20.35
CA VAL A 219 -27.40 35.63 -20.54
C VAL A 219 -28.90 35.89 -20.45
N LEU A 220 -29.27 36.85 -19.64
CA LEU A 220 -30.62 37.46 -19.67
C LEU A 220 -30.58 38.60 -20.71
N GLU A 221 -31.27 38.44 -21.80
CA GLU A 221 -31.41 39.42 -22.86
C GLU A 221 -32.67 40.23 -22.64
N HIS A 222 -32.57 41.56 -22.70
CA HIS A 222 -33.73 42.50 -22.61
C HIS A 222 -33.77 43.33 -23.88
N PRO A 223 -34.96 43.49 -24.51
CA PRO A 223 -35.09 44.19 -25.79
C PRO A 223 -34.82 45.69 -25.72
N GLY A 224 -34.78 46.26 -24.53
CA GLY A 224 -34.51 47.67 -24.29
C GLY A 224 -33.37 47.90 -23.32
N THR A 225 -33.15 49.15 -22.86
CA THR A 225 -32.11 49.48 -21.87
C THR A 225 -32.64 49.34 -20.47
N LEU A 226 -31.98 48.51 -19.66
CA LEU A 226 -32.28 48.36 -18.26
C LEU A 226 -31.70 49.54 -17.44
N LYS A 227 -32.50 50.15 -16.58
CA LYS A 227 -32.03 51.24 -15.66
C LYS A 227 -31.01 50.73 -14.65
N ASP A 228 -31.15 49.50 -14.16
CA ASP A 228 -30.29 48.89 -13.18
C ASP A 228 -30.13 47.37 -13.45
N PRO A 229 -29.15 46.95 -14.28
CA PRO A 229 -28.91 45.57 -14.56
C PRO A 229 -28.47 44.74 -13.33
N SER A 230 -27.94 45.43 -12.29
CA SER A 230 -27.44 44.75 -11.07
C SER A 230 -28.62 44.19 -10.26
N LYS A 231 -29.72 44.96 -10.14
CA LYS A 231 -30.92 44.48 -9.43
C LYS A 231 -31.57 43.29 -10.12
N VAL A 232 -31.62 43.28 -11.43
CA VAL A 232 -32.16 42.14 -12.19
C VAL A 232 -31.33 40.89 -11.93
N ARG A 233 -30.01 41.02 -11.95
CA ARG A 233 -29.08 39.91 -11.66
C ARG A 233 -29.23 39.40 -10.23
N GLU A 234 -29.32 40.31 -9.25
CA GLU A 234 -29.49 39.93 -7.83
C GLU A 234 -30.84 39.21 -7.63
N SER A 235 -31.94 39.75 -8.16
CA SER A 235 -33.23 39.10 -8.11
C SER A 235 -33.27 37.74 -8.75
N TRP A 236 -32.59 37.61 -9.91
CA TRP A 236 -32.44 36.32 -10.58
C TRP A 236 -31.68 35.33 -9.73
N THR A 237 -30.54 35.73 -9.17
CA THR A 237 -29.69 34.88 -8.31
C THR A 237 -30.43 34.47 -7.05
N GLN A 238 -31.19 35.36 -6.40
CA GLN A 238 -31.98 35.05 -5.20
C GLN A 238 -33.13 34.07 -5.50
N THR A 239 -33.75 34.18 -6.66
CA THR A 239 -34.93 33.40 -7.00
C THR A 239 -34.56 32.02 -7.55
N PHE A 240 -33.52 31.92 -8.36
CA PHE A 240 -33.15 30.72 -9.11
C PHE A 240 -31.77 30.15 -8.75
N GLY A 241 -30.96 30.90 -8.01
CA GLY A 241 -29.65 30.41 -7.52
C GLY A 241 -29.81 29.47 -6.32
N GLY A 242 -28.87 28.54 -6.22
CA GLY A 242 -28.79 27.58 -5.10
C GLY A 242 -29.58 26.28 -5.32
N SER A 243 -29.09 25.20 -4.70
CA SER A 243 -29.66 23.84 -4.82
C SER A 243 -31.14 23.76 -4.35
N ALA A 244 -31.55 24.60 -3.39
CA ALA A 244 -32.91 24.66 -2.92
C ALA A 244 -33.91 25.23 -3.93
N ASN A 245 -33.43 25.94 -4.95
CA ASN A 245 -34.23 26.57 -5.98
C ASN A 245 -34.15 25.82 -7.33
N SER A 246 -33.55 24.66 -7.36
CA SER A 246 -33.49 23.81 -8.55
C SER A 246 -34.88 23.46 -9.06
N ASN A 247 -35.05 23.48 -10.37
CA ASN A 247 -36.32 23.14 -11.05
C ASN A 247 -37.48 24.15 -10.84
N LYS A 248 -37.23 25.36 -10.35
CA LYS A 248 -38.26 26.42 -10.36
C LYS A 248 -38.49 26.93 -11.78
N VAL A 249 -39.73 27.12 -12.12
CA VAL A 249 -40.14 27.73 -13.41
C VAL A 249 -39.82 29.22 -13.37
N ALA A 250 -39.01 29.68 -14.34
CA ALA A 250 -38.75 31.09 -14.52
C ALA A 250 -39.83 31.76 -15.37
N VAL A 251 -40.39 32.83 -14.87
CA VAL A 251 -41.28 33.70 -15.66
C VAL A 251 -40.48 34.94 -16.02
N LEU A 252 -40.34 35.18 -17.31
CA LEU A 252 -39.63 36.33 -17.87
C LEU A 252 -40.62 37.37 -18.34
N GLU A 253 -40.50 38.60 -17.81
CA GLU A 253 -41.33 39.71 -18.14
C GLU A 253 -40.70 40.61 -19.23
N GLU A 254 -41.47 41.52 -19.81
CA GLU A 254 -41.05 42.58 -20.72
C GLU A 254 -40.21 42.06 -21.93
N GLY A 255 -40.49 40.84 -22.39
CA GLY A 255 -39.81 40.29 -23.58
C GLY A 255 -38.37 39.83 -23.31
N MET A 256 -37.98 39.69 -22.05
CA MET A 256 -36.68 39.11 -21.71
C MET A 256 -36.55 37.68 -22.21
N LYS A 257 -35.32 37.29 -22.60
CA LYS A 257 -34.98 35.91 -23.00
C LYS A 257 -33.80 35.44 -22.18
N TYR A 258 -33.85 34.17 -21.80
CA TYR A 258 -32.71 33.51 -21.21
C TYR A 258 -32.01 32.59 -22.25
N THR A 259 -30.76 32.89 -22.52
CA THR A 259 -29.92 32.08 -23.44
C THR A 259 -28.83 31.44 -22.64
N PRO A 260 -28.81 30.09 -22.45
CA PRO A 260 -27.72 29.41 -21.76
C PRO A 260 -26.42 29.50 -22.57
N ILE A 261 -25.31 29.82 -21.92
CA ILE A 261 -23.98 29.92 -22.53
C ILE A 261 -22.96 28.92 -21.98
N SER A 262 -23.36 28.12 -21.02
CA SER A 262 -22.47 27.09 -20.46
C SER A 262 -22.73 25.74 -21.10
N ILE A 263 -21.65 24.98 -21.23
CA ILE A 263 -21.71 23.58 -21.67
C ILE A 263 -22.31 22.74 -20.53
N ASN A 264 -23.28 21.89 -20.88
CA ASN A 264 -23.82 20.91 -19.95
C ASN A 264 -22.67 19.97 -19.48
N PRO A 265 -22.55 19.66 -18.20
CA PRO A 265 -21.51 18.73 -17.71
C PRO A 265 -21.51 17.35 -18.38
N SER A 266 -22.66 16.87 -18.84
CA SER A 266 -22.74 15.63 -19.62
C SER A 266 -22.10 15.76 -21.01
N GLU A 267 -22.22 16.94 -21.65
CA GLU A 267 -21.60 17.24 -22.93
C GLU A 267 -20.09 17.46 -22.79
N ALA A 268 -19.64 18.00 -21.64
CA ALA A 268 -18.22 18.20 -21.33
C ALA A 268 -17.50 16.91 -20.86
N GLN A 269 -18.15 15.77 -20.91
CA GLN A 269 -17.58 14.48 -20.44
C GLN A 269 -17.04 14.57 -18.98
N PHE A 270 -17.73 15.35 -18.14
CA PHE A 270 -17.28 15.66 -16.80
C PHE A 270 -17.13 14.42 -15.92
N LEU A 271 -18.08 13.48 -16.02
CA LEU A 271 -18.04 12.22 -15.26
C LEU A 271 -16.87 11.34 -15.70
N GLU A 272 -16.59 11.26 -16.98
CA GLU A 272 -15.45 10.50 -17.51
C GLU A 272 -14.13 11.12 -17.07
N THR A 273 -14.03 12.44 -17.04
CA THR A 273 -12.86 13.15 -16.53
C THR A 273 -12.61 12.82 -15.06
N ARG A 274 -13.65 12.80 -14.22
CA ARG A 274 -13.51 12.42 -12.81
C ARG A 274 -13.04 10.98 -12.64
N LYS A 275 -13.61 10.03 -13.38
CA LYS A 275 -13.18 8.63 -13.37
C LYS A 275 -11.72 8.49 -13.81
N PHE A 276 -11.34 9.18 -14.88
CA PHE A 276 -9.96 9.18 -15.34
C PHE A 276 -9.01 9.72 -14.26
N GLN A 277 -9.39 10.77 -13.52
CA GLN A 277 -8.56 11.31 -12.44
C GLN A 277 -8.36 10.31 -11.30
N VAL A 278 -9.38 9.55 -10.91
CA VAL A 278 -9.23 8.47 -9.91
C VAL A 278 -8.20 7.45 -10.38
N THR A 279 -8.31 6.99 -11.63
CA THR A 279 -7.36 6.02 -12.22
C THR A 279 -5.94 6.58 -12.29
N GLU A 280 -5.77 7.87 -12.64
CA GLU A 280 -4.46 8.54 -12.64
C GLU A 280 -3.82 8.59 -11.24
N ILE A 281 -4.59 8.93 -10.23
CA ILE A 281 -4.12 8.95 -8.84
C ILE A 281 -3.75 7.54 -8.38
N CYS A 282 -4.56 6.54 -8.69
CA CYS A 282 -4.25 5.13 -8.43
C CYS A 282 -2.93 4.71 -9.08
N ARG A 283 -2.66 5.14 -10.31
CA ARG A 283 -1.40 4.87 -11.04
C ARG A 283 -0.19 5.50 -10.35
N ILE A 284 -0.31 6.74 -9.87
CA ILE A 284 0.75 7.44 -9.15
C ILE A 284 1.16 6.67 -7.89
N PHE A 285 0.18 6.22 -7.10
CA PHE A 285 0.41 5.47 -5.87
C PHE A 285 0.59 3.96 -6.10
N ARG A 286 0.41 3.46 -7.34
CA ARG A 286 0.43 2.03 -7.69
C ARG A 286 -0.61 1.21 -6.92
N VAL A 287 -1.76 1.81 -6.63
CA VAL A 287 -2.89 1.12 -5.97
C VAL A 287 -3.82 0.60 -7.05
N PRO A 288 -4.17 -0.69 -7.07
CA PRO A 288 -5.19 -1.22 -7.97
C PRO A 288 -6.52 -0.51 -7.76
N PRO A 289 -7.23 -0.08 -8.83
CA PRO A 289 -8.46 0.70 -8.71
C PRO A 289 -9.57 0.03 -7.87
N HIS A 290 -9.66 -1.30 -7.89
CA HIS A 290 -10.64 -2.03 -7.09
C HIS A 290 -10.46 -1.83 -5.57
N MET A 291 -9.23 -1.57 -5.09
CA MET A 291 -8.96 -1.31 -3.67
C MET A 291 -9.45 0.05 -3.18
N VAL A 292 -9.73 0.97 -4.10
CA VAL A 292 -10.38 2.26 -3.83
C VAL A 292 -11.85 2.27 -4.29
N ALA A 293 -12.47 1.08 -4.39
CA ALA A 293 -13.85 0.86 -4.78
C ALA A 293 -14.21 1.27 -6.24
N ASP A 294 -13.24 1.36 -7.13
CA ASP A 294 -13.46 1.50 -8.57
C ASP A 294 -13.45 0.11 -9.24
N LEU A 295 -14.66 -0.46 -9.44
CA LEU A 295 -14.85 -1.84 -9.93
C LEU A 295 -15.22 -1.92 -11.42
N GLU A 296 -15.26 -0.82 -12.15
CA GLU A 296 -15.75 -0.79 -13.55
C GLU A 296 -15.06 -1.79 -14.50
N LYS A 297 -13.79 -2.06 -14.27
CA LYS A 297 -12.96 -2.95 -15.12
C LYS A 297 -12.48 -4.20 -14.38
N SER A 298 -13.11 -4.53 -13.27
CA SER A 298 -12.67 -5.62 -12.41
C SER A 298 -13.53 -6.87 -12.63
N SER A 299 -12.88 -8.02 -12.89
CA SER A 299 -13.47 -9.35 -12.80
C SER A 299 -12.88 -10.10 -11.61
N PHE A 300 -13.56 -11.10 -11.07
CA PHE A 300 -13.08 -11.83 -9.90
C PHE A 300 -11.66 -12.41 -10.07
N SER A 301 -11.36 -13.02 -11.21
CA SER A 301 -10.04 -13.55 -11.52
C SER A 301 -8.95 -12.47 -11.60
N ASN A 302 -9.30 -11.26 -12.08
CA ASN A 302 -8.37 -10.16 -12.15
C ASN A 302 -8.09 -9.53 -10.77
N ILE A 303 -9.07 -9.53 -9.86
CA ILE A 303 -8.92 -8.98 -8.51
C ILE A 303 -7.89 -9.76 -7.71
N GLU A 304 -7.93 -11.10 -7.77
CA GLU A 304 -6.96 -11.95 -7.08
C GLU A 304 -5.54 -11.70 -7.59
N GLN A 305 -5.34 -11.71 -8.91
CA GLN A 305 -4.05 -11.41 -9.52
C GLN A 305 -3.56 -10.00 -9.17
N GLN A 306 -4.42 -9.00 -9.24
CA GLN A 306 -4.08 -7.61 -8.87
C GLN A 306 -3.73 -7.46 -7.38
N SER A 307 -4.33 -8.26 -6.50
CA SER A 307 -4.00 -8.28 -5.08
C SER A 307 -2.58 -8.83 -4.84
N LEU A 308 -2.18 -9.88 -5.54
CA LEU A 308 -0.80 -10.39 -5.52
C LEU A 308 0.20 -9.35 -6.08
N GLU A 309 -0.14 -8.72 -7.20
CA GLU A 309 0.68 -7.67 -7.82
C GLU A 309 0.82 -6.46 -6.89
N TYR A 310 -0.22 -6.08 -6.15
CA TYR A 310 -0.17 -5.01 -5.15
C TYR A 310 0.86 -5.30 -4.06
N VAL A 311 0.89 -6.52 -3.53
CA VAL A 311 1.91 -6.91 -2.54
C VAL A 311 3.31 -6.85 -3.16
N GLN A 312 3.48 -7.39 -4.37
CA GLN A 312 4.78 -7.51 -5.03
C GLN A 312 5.34 -6.15 -5.49
N TYR A 313 4.52 -5.30 -6.13
CA TYR A 313 4.99 -4.10 -6.81
C TYR A 313 4.74 -2.81 -6.00
N THR A 314 3.76 -2.81 -5.10
CA THR A 314 3.45 -1.64 -4.28
C THR A 314 4.00 -1.75 -2.88
N LEU A 315 3.66 -2.80 -2.13
CA LEU A 315 4.06 -2.91 -0.73
C LEU A 315 5.53 -3.28 -0.56
N ARG A 316 6.02 -4.32 -1.25
CA ARG A 316 7.38 -4.83 -1.09
C ARG A 316 8.49 -3.76 -1.19
N PRO A 317 8.44 -2.80 -2.12
CA PRO A 317 9.43 -1.72 -2.16
C PRO A 317 9.44 -0.86 -0.89
N TRP A 318 8.28 -0.56 -0.30
CA TRP A 318 8.17 0.19 0.94
C TRP A 318 8.68 -0.61 2.14
N LEU A 319 8.28 -1.89 2.23
CA LEU A 319 8.75 -2.80 3.29
C LEU A 319 10.28 -2.92 3.28
N THR A 320 10.88 -3.12 2.10
CA THR A 320 12.34 -3.21 1.94
C THR A 320 13.04 -1.93 2.39
N ARG A 321 12.49 -0.75 2.07
CA ARG A 321 13.06 0.54 2.51
C ARG A 321 13.03 0.67 4.02
N LEU A 322 11.91 0.34 4.66
CA LEU A 322 11.76 0.37 6.11
C LEU A 322 12.72 -0.62 6.77
N GLU A 323 12.74 -1.88 6.33
CA GLU A 323 13.62 -2.94 6.86
C GLU A 323 15.09 -2.52 6.80
N GLN A 324 15.54 -2.02 5.65
CA GLN A 324 16.95 -1.60 5.48
C GLN A 324 17.29 -0.34 6.29
N ALA A 325 16.39 0.63 6.38
CA ALA A 325 16.61 1.83 7.17
C ALA A 325 16.71 1.50 8.67
N MET A 326 15.80 0.65 9.17
CA MET A 326 15.84 0.16 10.55
C MET A 326 17.13 -0.63 10.83
N ALA A 327 17.51 -1.57 9.97
CA ALA A 327 18.73 -2.34 10.13
C ALA A 327 19.98 -1.43 10.14
N ARG A 328 19.99 -0.39 9.31
CA ARG A 328 21.10 0.57 9.25
C ARG A 328 21.25 1.42 10.50
N ARG A 329 20.13 1.81 11.16
CA ARG A 329 20.13 2.83 12.21
C ARG A 329 19.94 2.29 13.62
N LEU A 330 19.23 1.17 13.76
CA LEU A 330 18.88 0.63 15.09
C LEU A 330 19.88 -0.42 15.57
N PHE A 331 20.57 -1.12 14.66
CA PHE A 331 21.56 -2.13 15.01
C PHE A 331 22.98 -1.57 15.05
N THR A 332 23.75 -2.08 15.98
CA THR A 332 25.21 -1.94 15.99
C THR A 332 25.84 -2.71 14.83
N GLU A 333 27.09 -2.43 14.49
CA GLU A 333 27.79 -3.13 13.40
C GLU A 333 27.96 -4.64 13.65
N GLU A 334 27.95 -5.05 14.94
CA GLU A 334 28.00 -6.46 15.33
C GLU A 334 26.64 -7.12 15.19
N GLU A 335 25.59 -6.44 15.64
CA GLU A 335 24.22 -6.95 15.53
C GLU A 335 23.76 -7.11 14.09
N LYS A 336 24.18 -6.24 13.15
CA LYS A 336 23.88 -6.36 11.73
C LYS A 336 24.35 -7.68 11.10
N LYS A 337 25.32 -8.36 11.70
CA LYS A 337 25.80 -9.67 11.23
C LYS A 337 24.91 -10.82 11.68
N THR A 338 24.16 -10.61 12.75
CA THR A 338 23.41 -11.67 13.44
C THR A 338 21.92 -11.47 13.35
N TYR A 339 21.45 -10.21 13.35
CA TYR A 339 20.02 -9.87 13.41
C TYR A 339 19.57 -9.15 12.15
N PHE A 340 18.30 -9.35 11.84
CA PHE A 340 17.60 -8.58 10.80
C PHE A 340 16.12 -8.44 11.15
N VAL A 341 15.49 -7.38 10.63
CA VAL A 341 14.05 -7.16 10.74
C VAL A 341 13.36 -7.56 9.45
N LYS A 342 12.16 -8.12 9.56
CA LYS A 342 11.36 -8.53 8.40
C LYS A 342 9.88 -8.40 8.69
N PHE A 343 9.15 -7.74 7.78
CA PHE A 343 7.70 -7.77 7.78
C PHE A 343 7.19 -9.13 7.31
N ASN A 344 6.22 -9.67 8.02
CA ASN A 344 5.55 -10.89 7.59
C ASN A 344 4.39 -10.52 6.66
N VAL A 345 4.55 -10.83 5.37
CA VAL A 345 3.55 -10.58 4.33
C VAL A 345 2.62 -11.78 4.10
N ASP A 346 2.85 -12.90 4.78
CA ASP A 346 2.11 -14.15 4.53
C ASP A 346 0.60 -13.95 4.68
N GLY A 347 0.18 -13.08 5.61
CA GLY A 347 -1.24 -12.76 5.82
C GLY A 347 -1.92 -12.11 4.60
N LEU A 348 -1.19 -11.29 3.83
CA LEU A 348 -1.70 -10.64 2.61
C LEU A 348 -1.62 -11.54 1.37
N LEU A 349 -0.65 -12.46 1.35
CA LEU A 349 -0.46 -13.42 0.26
C LEU A 349 -1.34 -14.67 0.42
N ARG A 350 -1.95 -14.82 1.60
CA ARG A 350 -2.90 -15.90 1.85
C ARG A 350 -4.12 -15.66 0.98
N GLY A 351 -4.23 -16.42 -0.11
CA GLY A 351 -5.43 -16.52 -0.94
C GLY A 351 -6.67 -16.94 -0.15
N ASP A 352 -7.71 -17.34 -0.83
CA ASP A 352 -8.87 -17.88 -0.16
C ASP A 352 -8.53 -19.05 0.79
N TYR A 353 -9.44 -19.39 1.67
CA TYR A 353 -9.27 -20.47 2.65
C TYR A 353 -8.84 -21.77 1.99
N GLN A 354 -9.40 -22.09 0.83
CA GLN A 354 -9.13 -23.34 0.10
C GLN A 354 -7.70 -23.40 -0.43
N SER A 355 -7.22 -22.31 -1.06
CA SER A 355 -5.84 -22.22 -1.56
C SER A 355 -4.83 -22.33 -0.43
N ARG A 356 -5.11 -21.72 0.73
CA ARG A 356 -4.28 -21.82 1.92
C ARG A 356 -4.22 -23.24 2.48
N MET A 357 -5.37 -23.91 2.63
CA MET A 357 -5.42 -25.29 3.10
C MET A 357 -4.71 -26.26 2.15
N ASN A 358 -4.84 -26.05 0.84
CA ASN A 358 -4.11 -26.83 -0.16
C ASN A 358 -2.59 -26.60 -0.05
N GLY A 359 -2.16 -25.36 0.19
CA GLY A 359 -0.76 -25.00 0.44
C GLY A 359 -0.21 -25.73 1.67
N TYR A 360 -0.93 -25.73 2.79
CA TYR A 360 -0.55 -26.45 4.01
C TYR A 360 -0.50 -27.95 3.80
N ALA A 361 -1.47 -28.52 3.10
CA ALA A 361 -1.47 -29.96 2.77
C ALA A 361 -0.21 -30.31 1.95
N THR A 362 0.11 -29.52 0.93
CA THR A 362 1.33 -29.70 0.12
C THR A 362 2.59 -29.56 0.96
N ALA A 363 2.70 -28.53 1.80
CA ALA A 363 3.84 -28.30 2.67
C ALA A 363 4.05 -29.44 3.68
N ARG A 364 2.95 -29.95 4.25
CA ARG A 364 2.96 -31.09 5.18
C ARG A 364 3.41 -32.37 4.50
N GLN A 365 2.88 -32.66 3.29
CA GLN A 365 3.21 -33.88 2.52
C GLN A 365 4.66 -33.89 2.02
N ASN A 366 5.25 -32.73 1.79
CA ASN A 366 6.63 -32.60 1.30
C ASN A 366 7.65 -32.35 2.44
N GLY A 367 7.23 -32.42 3.69
CA GLY A 367 8.13 -32.27 4.84
C GLY A 367 8.65 -30.86 5.09
N TRP A 368 7.99 -29.82 4.54
CA TRP A 368 8.41 -28.42 4.75
C TRP A 368 7.85 -27.82 6.03
N MET A 369 6.70 -28.34 6.50
CA MET A 369 6.03 -27.86 7.71
C MET A 369 5.60 -29.01 8.61
N SER A 370 5.76 -28.79 9.91
CA SER A 370 5.15 -29.64 10.92
C SER A 370 3.67 -29.30 11.14
N ALA A 371 2.95 -30.11 11.90
CA ALA A 371 1.58 -29.78 12.28
C ALA A 371 1.54 -28.51 13.15
N ASN A 372 2.52 -28.34 14.04
CA ASN A 372 2.60 -27.20 14.92
C ASN A 372 2.96 -25.91 14.19
N ASP A 373 3.78 -25.95 13.12
CA ASP A 373 4.03 -24.80 12.29
C ASP A 373 2.73 -24.27 11.64
N ILE A 374 1.87 -25.19 11.14
CA ILE A 374 0.57 -24.82 10.56
C ILE A 374 -0.38 -24.29 11.65
N ARG A 375 -0.41 -24.91 12.82
CA ARG A 375 -1.26 -24.49 13.96
C ARG A 375 -0.85 -23.11 14.46
N GLU A 376 0.45 -22.81 14.55
CA GLU A 376 0.95 -21.47 14.89
C GLU A 376 0.52 -20.41 13.87
N LEU A 377 0.55 -20.74 12.58
CA LEU A 377 0.07 -19.83 11.53
C LEU A 377 -1.44 -19.57 11.60
N GLU A 378 -2.22 -20.52 12.10
CA GLU A 378 -3.68 -20.40 12.24
C GLU A 378 -4.11 -20.02 13.67
N ASN A 379 -3.17 -19.62 14.54
CA ASN A 379 -3.40 -19.29 15.96
C ASN A 379 -4.14 -20.39 16.73
N LEU A 380 -3.80 -21.66 16.47
CA LEU A 380 -4.33 -22.82 17.17
C LEU A 380 -3.33 -23.31 18.21
N ASP A 381 -3.82 -23.89 19.29
CA ASP A 381 -2.98 -24.49 20.32
C ASP A 381 -2.05 -25.55 19.77
N ARG A 382 -0.80 -25.58 20.24
CA ARG A 382 0.20 -26.58 19.79
C ARG A 382 -0.18 -27.97 20.24
N ILE A 383 0.09 -28.94 19.39
CA ILE A 383 0.03 -30.37 19.74
C ILE A 383 1.30 -30.71 20.53
N PRO A 384 1.21 -31.43 21.68
CA PRO A 384 2.39 -31.87 22.41
C PRO A 384 3.37 -32.65 21.52
N ALA A 385 4.67 -32.46 21.77
CA ALA A 385 5.73 -33.15 21.01
C ALA A 385 5.61 -34.68 21.06
N GLU A 386 5.15 -35.20 22.18
CA GLU A 386 4.88 -36.63 22.40
C GLU A 386 3.82 -37.20 21.47
N LEU A 387 2.89 -36.36 21.00
CA LEU A 387 1.85 -36.71 20.03
C LEU A 387 2.27 -36.39 18.60
N GLY A 388 3.52 -36.06 18.37
CA GLY A 388 4.09 -35.84 17.04
C GLY A 388 3.76 -34.48 16.40
N GLY A 389 3.40 -33.47 17.21
CA GLY A 389 3.07 -32.13 16.71
C GLY A 389 4.19 -31.47 15.91
N ASP A 390 5.43 -31.67 16.26
CA ASP A 390 6.61 -31.09 15.64
C ASP A 390 7.29 -32.00 14.59
N LEU A 391 6.67 -33.16 14.25
CA LEU A 391 7.22 -34.07 13.25
C LEU A 391 7.06 -33.52 11.83
N TYR A 392 8.16 -33.50 11.08
CA TYR A 392 8.18 -33.27 9.65
C TYR A 392 7.98 -34.61 8.94
N LEU A 393 6.88 -34.73 8.18
CA LEU A 393 6.49 -35.98 7.50
C LEU A 393 6.62 -35.79 5.99
N ILE A 394 7.11 -36.81 5.31
CA ILE A 394 7.15 -36.87 3.84
C ILE A 394 6.27 -38.03 3.35
N ASN A 395 5.75 -37.90 2.15
CA ASN A 395 5.04 -38.99 1.51
C ASN A 395 6.04 -40.10 1.15
N GLY A 396 5.84 -41.31 1.70
CA GLY A 396 6.75 -42.48 1.51
C GLY A 396 6.84 -43.01 0.07
N ASN A 397 6.02 -42.49 -0.85
CA ASN A 397 6.04 -42.86 -2.26
C ASN A 397 7.16 -42.15 -3.08
N MET A 398 7.91 -41.25 -2.45
CA MET A 398 9.06 -40.58 -3.09
C MET A 398 10.32 -41.39 -2.83
N THR A 399 10.96 -41.87 -3.89
CA THR A 399 12.27 -42.53 -3.89
C THR A 399 13.35 -41.57 -4.41
N LYS A 400 14.58 -41.76 -3.98
CA LYS A 400 15.71 -41.02 -4.58
C LYS A 400 15.83 -41.39 -6.07
N LEU A 401 16.25 -40.41 -6.89
CA LEU A 401 16.40 -40.62 -8.33
C LEU A 401 17.38 -41.76 -8.66
N GLU A 402 18.42 -41.93 -7.85
CA GLU A 402 19.38 -43.02 -7.96
C GLU A 402 18.77 -44.41 -7.71
N ASP A 403 17.67 -44.46 -6.94
CA ASP A 403 16.94 -45.68 -6.57
C ASP A 403 15.66 -45.86 -7.44
N ALA A 404 15.40 -45.02 -8.41
CA ALA A 404 14.15 -45.00 -9.19
C ALA A 404 13.96 -46.19 -10.12
N GLY A 405 14.87 -47.12 -10.19
CA GLY A 405 14.74 -48.40 -10.97
C GLY A 405 14.65 -49.63 -10.09
N ILE A 406 14.92 -49.53 -8.80
CA ILE A 406 15.05 -50.71 -7.91
C ILE A 406 13.69 -51.40 -7.73
N PHE A 407 12.61 -50.68 -7.60
CA PHE A 407 11.26 -51.20 -7.44
C PHE A 407 10.63 -51.70 -8.75
N ALA A 408 11.09 -51.27 -9.91
CA ALA A 408 10.67 -51.78 -11.20
C ALA A 408 11.30 -53.15 -11.51
N ALA A 409 12.46 -53.45 -10.93
CA ALA A 409 13.14 -54.73 -11.14
C ALA A 409 12.62 -55.85 -10.24
N ASP A 410 12.00 -55.54 -9.11
CA ASP A 410 11.45 -56.53 -8.16
C ASP A 410 10.01 -56.98 -8.53
N GLY A 411 9.27 -56.14 -9.30
CA GLY A 411 7.93 -56.45 -9.79
C GLY A 411 7.88 -57.51 -10.90
N THR A 412 9.03 -57.87 -11.48
CA THR A 412 9.10 -58.88 -12.56
C THR A 412 9.50 -60.29 -12.08
N LYS A 413 9.77 -60.50 -10.80
CA LYS A 413 10.13 -61.83 -10.28
C LYS A 413 9.05 -62.54 -9.48
N ASN A 414 7.91 -61.91 -9.19
CA ASN A 414 6.80 -62.51 -8.46
C ASN A 414 5.53 -62.67 -9.32
N GLY A 415 5.65 -62.76 -10.66
CA GLY A 415 4.52 -62.85 -11.59
C GLY A 415 4.44 -64.11 -12.40
N GLU A 416 5.13 -65.19 -12.01
CA GLU A 416 5.04 -66.45 -12.72
C GLU A 416 4.82 -67.64 -11.76
N GLU A 417 3.80 -67.60 -10.91
CA GLU A 417 3.18 -68.79 -10.30
C GLU A 417 1.93 -68.28 -9.53
N ASP A 418 0.78 -68.34 -10.16
CA ASP A 418 -0.60 -68.35 -9.72
C ASP A 418 -1.50 -67.47 -10.62
N SER A 419 -1.69 -67.91 -11.84
CA SER A 419 -2.76 -67.43 -12.69
C SER A 419 -3.46 -68.63 -13.36
N ASP A 420 -4.27 -69.35 -12.63
CA ASP A 420 -5.26 -70.21 -13.26
C ASP A 420 -6.47 -70.58 -12.39
N GLU A 421 -6.95 -69.83 -11.47
CA GLU A 421 -8.22 -70.08 -10.78
C GLU A 421 -9.08 -68.90 -10.38
N GLY A 422 -8.89 -67.68 -10.99
CA GLY A 422 -9.62 -66.48 -10.57
C GLY A 422 -10.36 -65.71 -11.65
N GLN A 423 -10.41 -66.14 -12.90
CA GLN A 423 -11.01 -65.35 -14.00
C GLN A 423 -12.42 -65.73 -14.44
N GLU A 424 -13.05 -66.78 -13.87
CA GLU A 424 -14.43 -67.12 -14.23
C GLU A 424 -15.54 -66.51 -13.36
N GLU A 425 -15.21 -65.91 -12.21
CA GLU A 425 -16.25 -65.40 -11.29
C GLU A 425 -16.54 -63.90 -11.46
N VAL A 426 -15.80 -63.15 -12.26
CA VAL A 426 -16.00 -61.69 -12.46
C VAL A 426 -16.80 -61.33 -13.72
N LEU A 427 -16.96 -62.31 -14.65
CA LEU A 427 -17.74 -62.10 -15.89
C LEU A 427 -19.23 -62.40 -15.76
N GLU A 428 -19.70 -63.09 -14.69
CA GLU A 428 -21.14 -63.36 -14.45
C GLU A 428 -21.87 -62.20 -13.71
N LEU A 429 -21.19 -61.19 -13.15
CA LEU A 429 -21.82 -60.08 -12.43
C LEU A 429 -22.09 -58.87 -13.29
N GLU A 430 -21.48 -58.73 -14.47
CA GLU A 430 -21.75 -57.60 -15.37
C GLU A 430 -22.85 -57.83 -16.42
N GLU A 431 -23.37 -59.05 -16.59
CA GLU A 431 -24.46 -59.31 -17.51
C GLU A 431 -25.88 -59.29 -16.86
N GLN A 432 -26.01 -59.07 -15.56
CA GLN A 432 -27.31 -58.96 -14.88
C GLN A 432 -27.84 -57.55 -14.64
N GLU A 433 -27.10 -56.49 -14.92
CA GLU A 433 -27.58 -55.10 -14.76
C GLU A 433 -28.06 -54.41 -16.04
N SER A 434 -28.17 -55.10 -17.18
CA SER A 434 -28.59 -54.46 -18.45
C SER A 434 -29.98 -54.88 -18.98
N SER A 435 -30.88 -55.33 -18.12
CA SER A 435 -32.25 -55.68 -18.55
C SER A 435 -33.33 -55.23 -17.56
N GLU A 436 -33.68 -54.00 -17.53
CA GLU A 436 -35.06 -53.56 -17.22
C GLU A 436 -35.46 -52.31 -18.00
N PRO A 437 -36.70 -52.28 -18.54
CA PRO A 437 -37.11 -51.30 -19.55
C PRO A 437 -37.84 -50.10 -18.95
N GLY A 438 -37.70 -49.01 -19.68
CA GLY A 438 -38.19 -47.69 -19.43
C GLY A 438 -39.61 -47.52 -18.88
N ASN A 439 -39.76 -46.47 -18.15
CA ASN A 439 -41.07 -45.86 -17.91
C ASN A 439 -41.06 -44.36 -18.26
N LYS A 440 -41.75 -44.08 -19.36
CA LYS A 440 -42.19 -42.73 -19.76
C LYS A 440 -43.28 -42.24 -18.83
N ARG A 441 -43.20 -41.00 -18.35
CA ARG A 441 -44.35 -40.09 -18.15
C ARG A 441 -43.82 -38.73 -17.69
N ARG A 442 -43.94 -37.76 -18.52
CA ARG A 442 -45.06 -36.81 -18.78
C ARG A 442 -44.80 -35.42 -18.18
N ASN A 443 -44.55 -34.52 -19.12
CA ASN A 443 -44.75 -33.06 -18.99
C ASN A 443 -45.96 -32.68 -18.14
N ARG A 444 -45.75 -31.65 -17.29
CA ARG A 444 -46.77 -30.62 -17.07
C ARG A 444 -46.13 -29.24 -16.88
N ARG A 445 -46.42 -28.35 -17.83
CA ARG A 445 -46.35 -26.90 -17.70
C ARG A 445 -47.36 -26.43 -16.64
N MET A 446 -47.02 -25.37 -15.93
CA MET A 446 -47.91 -24.21 -15.57
C MET A 446 -47.02 -23.18 -14.90
N ASN A 447 -46.80 -22.07 -15.54
CA ASN A 447 -47.26 -20.69 -15.33
C ASN A 447 -47.76 -20.37 -13.92
N THR A 448 -47.01 -19.53 -13.26
CA THR A 448 -47.39 -18.14 -12.86
C THR A 448 -46.12 -17.42 -12.48
#